data_5b9b20e1c8ba25bfa1c86a4e9cca2032
#
_entry.id   5b9b20e1c8ba25bfa1c86a4e9cca2032
#
_cell.length_a   1.000
_cell.length_b   1.000
_cell.length_c   1.000
_cell.angle_alpha   90.00
_cell.angle_beta   90.00
_cell.angle_gamma   90.00
#
_symmetry.space_group_name_H-M   'P 1'
#
loop_
_entity.id
_entity.type
_entity.pdbx_description
1 polymer ?
#
loop_
_entity_poly.entity_id
_entity_poly.type
_entity_poly.pdbx_seq_one_letter_code
_entity_poly.pdbx_strand_id
1 'polypeptide(L)'
;MNAPDPQTYYRQVTDVDIGEIARELLGSRITHESRQTLFCDCPNHASQSHRSLHVSLEEQCWYCWGCGVGGDVLHLVEFVHHGVVTRGQSGRMPESHRQARDFLAARVGLPPLSKLAAGNPEEAEAAYQTTIRVREALTALAELYHQRLLVNPEVLAWFQKKYGIGDETISRLKIGLADDGEPSVARVLMDGPGAFTMRELTATSAFRPTAQD
;
A
#
# COMPACT_ATOMS: atom_id res chain seq x y z
N MET A 1 -5.69 26.77 18.10
CA MET A 1 -5.81 25.33 17.83
C MET A 1 -4.43 24.89 17.38
N ASN A 2 -3.80 23.97 18.10
CA ASN A 2 -2.51 23.43 17.68
C ASN A 2 -2.72 22.63 16.38
N ALA A 3 -1.80 22.78 15.42
CA ALA A 3 -1.79 21.96 14.23
C ALA A 3 -1.74 20.49 14.64
N PRO A 4 -2.49 19.60 13.97
CA PRO A 4 -2.42 18.17 14.24
C PRO A 4 -0.97 17.69 13.96
N ASP A 5 -0.49 16.72 14.75
CA ASP A 5 0.79 16.10 14.44
C ASP A 5 0.71 15.41 13.06
N PRO A 6 1.86 15.25 12.39
CA PRO A 6 1.89 14.73 11.02
C PRO A 6 1.22 13.36 10.84
N GLN A 7 1.36 12.46 11.82
CA GLN A 7 0.74 11.13 11.74
C GLN A 7 -0.78 11.23 11.82
N THR A 8 -1.29 12.08 12.72
CA THR A 8 -2.72 12.36 12.85
C THR A 8 -3.27 13.00 11.58
N TYR A 9 -2.53 13.95 10.99
CA TYR A 9 -2.90 14.56 9.71
C TYR A 9 -3.07 13.52 8.60
N TYR A 10 -2.05 12.70 8.36
CA TYR A 10 -2.11 11.69 7.31
C TYR A 10 -3.20 10.65 7.58
N ARG A 11 -3.39 10.23 8.82
CA ARG A 11 -4.48 9.33 9.18
C ARG A 11 -5.82 9.92 8.79
N GLN A 12 -6.10 11.16 9.17
CA GLN A 12 -7.37 11.82 8.84
C GLN A 12 -7.58 11.96 7.34
N VAL A 13 -6.51 12.23 6.58
CA VAL A 13 -6.57 12.34 5.11
C VAL A 13 -6.81 10.99 4.45
N THR A 14 -6.26 9.90 4.98
CA THR A 14 -6.40 8.56 4.40
C THR A 14 -7.57 7.75 4.96
N ASP A 15 -8.19 8.20 6.06
CA ASP A 15 -9.40 7.59 6.63
C ASP A 15 -10.70 8.06 5.93
N VAL A 16 -10.59 8.88 4.88
CA VAL A 16 -11.74 9.26 4.05
C VAL A 16 -12.28 8.03 3.34
N ASP A 17 -13.60 7.83 3.38
CA ASP A 17 -14.26 6.69 2.75
C ASP A 17 -13.98 6.64 1.23
N ILE A 18 -13.33 5.57 0.80
CA ILE A 18 -12.95 5.41 -0.59
C ILE A 18 -14.16 5.30 -1.52
N GLY A 19 -15.29 4.78 -1.02
CA GLY A 19 -16.52 4.65 -1.79
C GLY A 19 -17.15 5.99 -2.10
N GLU A 20 -17.14 6.94 -1.15
CA GLU A 20 -17.60 8.32 -1.37
C GLU A 20 -16.74 9.01 -2.43
N ILE A 21 -15.43 8.93 -2.30
CA ILE A 21 -14.49 9.52 -3.26
C ILE A 21 -14.61 8.87 -4.63
N ALA A 22 -14.73 7.53 -4.68
CA ALA A 22 -14.92 6.82 -5.95
C ALA A 22 -16.21 7.23 -6.66
N ARG A 23 -17.33 7.36 -5.94
CA ARG A 23 -18.59 7.81 -6.54
C ARG A 23 -18.49 9.23 -7.06
N GLU A 24 -17.82 10.10 -6.35
CA GLU A 24 -17.60 11.47 -6.80
C GLU A 24 -16.71 11.56 -8.04
N LEU A 25 -15.55 10.90 -8.01
CA LEU A 25 -14.55 11.04 -9.07
C LEU A 25 -14.84 10.19 -10.31
N LEU A 26 -15.41 9.01 -10.11
CA LEU A 26 -15.69 8.07 -11.20
C LEU A 26 -17.13 8.18 -11.73
N GLY A 27 -18.09 8.60 -10.92
CA GLY A 27 -19.44 8.94 -11.33
C GLY A 27 -20.03 8.01 -12.39
N SER A 28 -20.21 8.53 -13.62
CA SER A 28 -20.74 7.78 -14.76
C SER A 28 -19.88 6.59 -15.23
N ARG A 29 -18.67 6.47 -14.75
CA ARG A 29 -17.77 5.32 -15.02
C ARG A 29 -18.06 4.12 -14.11
N ILE A 30 -18.90 4.26 -13.08
CA ILE A 30 -19.35 3.14 -12.25
C ILE A 30 -20.36 2.34 -13.06
N THR A 31 -19.97 1.12 -13.44
CA THR A 31 -20.79 0.23 -14.29
C THR A 31 -21.62 -0.76 -13.48
N HIS A 32 -21.18 -1.06 -12.27
CA HIS A 32 -21.91 -1.91 -11.35
C HIS A 32 -21.52 -1.61 -9.90
N GLU A 33 -22.50 -1.65 -9.01
CA GLU A 33 -22.30 -1.45 -7.58
C GLU A 33 -22.92 -2.62 -6.80
N SER A 34 -22.17 -3.14 -5.85
CA SER A 34 -22.61 -4.12 -4.86
C SER A 34 -22.43 -3.55 -3.45
N ARG A 35 -22.82 -4.29 -2.42
CA ARG A 35 -22.62 -3.86 -1.03
C ARG A 35 -21.14 -3.71 -0.65
N GLN A 36 -20.25 -4.43 -1.32
CA GLN A 36 -18.81 -4.51 -0.96
C GLN A 36 -17.90 -3.93 -2.03
N THR A 37 -18.35 -3.76 -3.27
CA THR A 37 -17.46 -3.43 -4.38
C THR A 37 -18.15 -2.53 -5.41
N LEU A 38 -17.42 -1.51 -5.87
CA LEU A 38 -17.74 -0.78 -7.10
C LEU A 38 -16.89 -1.33 -8.25
N PHE A 39 -17.54 -1.59 -9.38
CA PHE A 39 -16.89 -1.96 -10.63
C PHE A 39 -16.97 -0.78 -11.59
N CYS A 40 -15.84 -0.37 -12.11
CA CYS A 40 -15.75 0.86 -12.88
C CYS A 40 -14.98 0.68 -14.18
N ASP A 41 -15.34 1.51 -15.15
CA ASP A 41 -14.48 1.79 -16.29
C ASP A 41 -13.23 2.57 -15.82
N CYS A 42 -12.06 2.10 -16.19
CA CYS A 42 -10.84 2.80 -15.87
C CYS A 42 -10.76 4.13 -16.63
N PRO A 43 -10.40 5.25 -15.95
CA PRO A 43 -10.23 6.53 -16.63
C PRO A 43 -9.00 6.58 -17.55
N ASN A 44 -8.01 5.69 -17.33
CA ASN A 44 -6.71 5.77 -17.97
C ASN A 44 -6.45 4.70 -19.04
N HIS A 45 -7.41 3.77 -19.27
CA HIS A 45 -7.37 2.87 -20.43
C HIS A 45 -8.78 2.43 -20.82
N ALA A 46 -8.95 2.09 -22.09
CA ALA A 46 -10.18 1.48 -22.57
C ALA A 46 -10.23 0.00 -22.17
N SER A 47 -11.35 -0.45 -21.64
CA SER A 47 -11.60 -1.84 -21.27
C SER A 47 -12.85 -2.37 -21.94
N GLN A 48 -12.76 -3.54 -22.59
CA GLN A 48 -13.94 -4.20 -23.18
C GLN A 48 -14.90 -4.74 -22.12
N SER A 49 -14.41 -5.06 -20.92
CA SER A 49 -15.23 -5.60 -19.84
C SER A 49 -16.02 -4.54 -19.09
N HIS A 50 -15.66 -3.27 -19.24
CA HIS A 50 -16.22 -2.15 -18.47
C HIS A 50 -16.17 -2.35 -16.95
N ARG A 51 -15.22 -3.18 -16.44
CA ARG A 51 -15.08 -3.57 -15.04
C ARG A 51 -13.63 -3.74 -14.63
N SER A 52 -12.72 -3.06 -15.29
CA SER A 52 -11.28 -3.24 -15.04
C SER A 52 -10.79 -2.58 -13.76
N LEU A 53 -11.49 -1.58 -13.24
CA LEU A 53 -11.18 -0.92 -11.98
C LEU A 53 -12.19 -1.35 -10.94
N HIS A 54 -11.69 -1.92 -9.83
CA HIS A 54 -12.46 -2.39 -8.69
C HIS A 54 -12.15 -1.52 -7.47
N VAL A 55 -13.17 -1.11 -6.72
CA VAL A 55 -13.02 -0.44 -5.44
C VAL A 55 -13.68 -1.31 -4.37
N SER A 56 -12.91 -1.81 -3.42
CA SER A 56 -13.40 -2.54 -2.26
C SER A 56 -13.83 -1.56 -1.18
N LEU A 57 -15.12 -1.56 -0.85
CA LEU A 57 -15.70 -0.69 0.17
C LEU A 57 -15.40 -1.19 1.58
N GLU A 58 -15.18 -2.49 1.74
CA GLU A 58 -14.84 -3.10 3.02
C GLU A 58 -13.35 -2.93 3.35
N GLU A 59 -12.49 -3.20 2.36
CA GLU A 59 -11.03 -3.14 2.54
C GLU A 59 -10.46 -1.73 2.34
N GLN A 60 -11.31 -0.76 1.96
CA GLN A 60 -10.93 0.64 1.70
C GLN A 60 -9.74 0.75 0.74
N CYS A 61 -9.76 -0.06 -0.32
CA CYS A 61 -8.71 -0.11 -1.34
C CYS A 61 -9.30 -0.25 -2.74
N TRP A 62 -8.47 -0.04 -3.74
CA TRP A 62 -8.85 -0.21 -5.15
C TRP A 62 -7.73 -0.87 -5.94
N TYR A 63 -8.10 -1.45 -7.08
CA TYR A 63 -7.16 -2.03 -8.02
C TYR A 63 -7.70 -1.95 -9.45
N CYS A 64 -6.83 -1.61 -10.40
CA CYS A 64 -7.13 -1.67 -11.83
C CYS A 64 -6.35 -2.81 -12.48
N TRP A 65 -7.06 -3.83 -12.94
CA TRP A 65 -6.46 -5.02 -13.57
C TRP A 65 -5.79 -4.70 -14.91
N GLY A 66 -6.32 -3.73 -15.66
CA GLY A 66 -5.75 -3.33 -16.95
C GLY A 66 -4.46 -2.52 -16.81
N CYS A 67 -4.38 -1.64 -15.80
CA CYS A 67 -3.18 -0.83 -15.53
C CYS A 67 -2.18 -1.54 -14.62
N GLY A 68 -2.58 -2.59 -13.87
CA GLY A 68 -1.71 -3.27 -12.90
C GLY A 68 -1.38 -2.43 -11.68
N VAL A 69 -2.22 -1.44 -11.34
CA VAL A 69 -1.99 -0.52 -10.23
C VAL A 69 -3.19 -0.47 -9.29
N GLY A 70 -2.93 -0.11 -8.05
CA GLY A 70 -3.96 0.03 -7.02
C GLY A 70 -3.40 0.71 -5.76
N GLY A 71 -4.23 0.83 -4.74
CA GLY A 71 -3.83 1.44 -3.47
C GLY A 71 -5.02 1.84 -2.60
N ASP A 72 -4.81 2.82 -1.73
CA ASP A 72 -5.81 3.43 -0.87
C ASP A 72 -6.53 4.62 -1.56
N VAL A 73 -7.32 5.36 -0.80
CA VAL A 73 -8.07 6.51 -1.29
C VAL A 73 -7.19 7.61 -1.88
N LEU A 74 -6.00 7.84 -1.29
CA LEU A 74 -5.05 8.84 -1.77
C LEU A 74 -4.50 8.48 -3.15
N HIS A 75 -4.14 7.20 -3.34
CA HIS A 75 -3.70 6.68 -4.62
C HIS A 75 -4.83 6.67 -5.66
N LEU A 76 -6.10 6.48 -5.25
CA LEU A 76 -7.24 6.58 -6.15
C LEU A 76 -7.39 8.00 -6.70
N VAL A 77 -7.33 9.02 -5.83
CA VAL A 77 -7.40 10.42 -6.25
C VAL A 77 -6.25 10.75 -7.21
N GLU A 78 -5.02 10.37 -6.87
CA GLU A 78 -3.85 10.58 -7.72
C GLU A 78 -4.03 9.92 -9.09
N PHE A 79 -4.48 8.66 -9.11
CA PHE A 79 -4.69 7.91 -10.33
C PHE A 79 -5.78 8.51 -11.23
N VAL A 80 -6.89 8.93 -10.66
CA VAL A 80 -7.99 9.50 -11.43
C VAL A 80 -7.63 10.87 -12.01
N HIS A 81 -6.94 11.70 -11.24
CA HIS A 81 -6.59 13.06 -11.68
C HIS A 81 -5.36 13.12 -12.59
N HIS A 82 -4.38 12.23 -12.37
CA HIS A 82 -3.06 12.34 -13.00
C HIS A 82 -2.63 11.10 -13.79
N GLY A 83 -3.39 10.00 -13.72
CA GLY A 83 -3.05 8.76 -14.43
C GLY A 83 -1.89 7.97 -13.83
N VAL A 84 -1.39 8.36 -12.68
CA VAL A 84 -0.22 7.76 -12.02
C VAL A 84 -0.55 7.30 -10.61
N VAL A 85 0.27 6.40 -10.08
CA VAL A 85 0.26 6.00 -8.67
C VAL A 85 1.68 6.11 -8.15
N THR A 86 1.90 7.07 -7.25
CA THR A 86 3.19 7.23 -6.59
C THR A 86 3.39 6.09 -5.61
N ARG A 87 4.44 5.29 -5.83
CA ARG A 87 4.90 4.28 -4.88
C ARG A 87 6.19 4.77 -4.25
N GLY A 88 6.38 4.42 -2.97
CA GLY A 88 7.46 4.89 -2.12
C GLY A 88 8.75 5.22 -2.86
N GLN A 89 9.05 6.50 -2.94
CA GLN A 89 10.29 7.01 -3.52
C GLN A 89 11.05 7.73 -2.43
N SER A 90 12.36 7.54 -2.39
CA SER A 90 13.23 8.39 -1.58
C SER A 90 13.30 9.77 -2.24
N GLY A 91 12.94 10.82 -1.53
CA GLY A 91 13.03 12.19 -2.02
C GLY A 91 11.73 13.00 -1.88
N ARG A 92 11.67 14.12 -2.59
CA ARG A 92 10.50 15.01 -2.56
C ARG A 92 9.32 14.35 -3.28
N MET A 93 8.16 14.29 -2.62
CA MET A 93 6.94 13.74 -3.20
C MET A 93 6.54 14.45 -4.50
N PRO A 94 6.13 13.69 -5.53
CA PRO A 94 5.60 14.25 -6.77
C PRO A 94 4.44 15.22 -6.53
N GLU A 95 4.29 16.17 -7.45
CA GLU A 95 3.22 17.16 -7.38
C GLU A 95 1.84 16.49 -7.42
N SER A 96 1.66 15.46 -8.26
CA SER A 96 0.44 14.66 -8.35
C SER A 96 -0.02 14.13 -6.99
N HIS A 97 0.92 13.56 -6.24
CA HIS A 97 0.65 13.01 -4.91
C HIS A 97 0.30 14.11 -3.90
N ARG A 98 1.00 15.25 -3.95
CA ARG A 98 0.69 16.39 -3.08
C ARG A 98 -0.70 16.96 -3.36
N GLN A 99 -1.07 17.08 -4.62
CA GLN A 99 -2.39 17.57 -5.02
C GLN A 99 -3.50 16.61 -4.60
N ALA A 100 -3.29 15.29 -4.75
CA ALA A 100 -4.24 14.27 -4.28
C ALA A 100 -4.42 14.34 -2.75
N ARG A 101 -3.34 14.49 -2.00
CA ARG A 101 -3.38 14.66 -0.55
C ARG A 101 -4.14 15.94 -0.16
N ASP A 102 -3.85 17.06 -0.79
CA ASP A 102 -4.47 18.34 -0.48
C ASP A 102 -5.97 18.36 -0.86
N PHE A 103 -6.35 17.61 -1.91
CA PHE A 103 -7.75 17.36 -2.25
C PHE A 103 -8.48 16.64 -1.11
N LEU A 104 -7.91 15.55 -0.57
CA LEU A 104 -8.51 14.82 0.55
C LEU A 104 -8.49 15.62 1.85
N ALA A 105 -7.42 16.37 2.10
CA ALA A 105 -7.34 17.25 3.27
C ALA A 105 -8.49 18.26 3.30
N ALA A 106 -8.83 18.86 2.15
CA ALA A 106 -9.96 19.77 2.03
C ALA A 106 -11.31 19.10 2.39
N ARG A 107 -11.47 17.80 2.11
CA ARG A 107 -12.67 17.02 2.45
C ARG A 107 -12.89 16.87 3.96
N VAL A 108 -11.80 16.72 4.69
CA VAL A 108 -11.83 16.58 6.17
C VAL A 108 -11.63 17.93 6.89
N GLY A 109 -11.70 19.03 6.15
CA GLY A 109 -11.58 20.38 6.73
C GLY A 109 -10.16 20.73 7.19
N LEU A 110 -9.14 20.03 6.71
CA LEU A 110 -7.75 20.29 7.01
C LEU A 110 -7.14 21.24 5.96
N PRO A 111 -6.27 22.16 6.40
CA PRO A 111 -5.49 22.95 5.44
C PRO A 111 -4.46 22.06 4.71
N PRO A 112 -4.00 22.47 3.51
CA PRO A 112 -2.88 21.82 2.86
C PRO A 112 -1.67 21.71 3.81
N LEU A 113 -0.96 20.58 3.74
CA LEU A 113 0.17 20.32 4.64
C LEU A 113 1.22 21.45 4.60
N SER A 114 1.41 22.07 3.44
CA SER A 114 2.30 23.22 3.25
C SER A 114 1.92 24.47 4.05
N LYS A 115 0.67 24.56 4.53
CA LYS A 115 0.15 25.68 5.32
C LYS A 115 0.09 25.40 6.82
N LEU A 116 0.43 24.19 7.25
CA LEU A 116 0.49 23.83 8.66
C LEU A 116 1.75 24.45 9.30
N ALA A 117 1.58 25.61 9.92
CA ALA A 117 2.66 26.46 10.42
C ALA A 117 3.43 25.89 11.65
N ALA A 118 3.05 24.75 12.22
CA ALA A 118 3.59 24.25 13.48
C ALA A 118 4.34 22.92 13.38
N GLY A 119 4.39 22.28 12.20
CA GLY A 119 5.20 21.08 11.96
C GLY A 119 6.14 21.32 10.79
N ASN A 120 7.37 20.86 10.90
CA ASN A 120 8.27 20.86 9.77
C ASN A 120 7.66 19.99 8.66
N PRO A 121 7.22 20.55 7.51
CA PRO A 121 6.61 19.76 6.42
C PRO A 121 7.51 18.63 5.92
N GLU A 122 8.83 18.80 6.07
CA GLU A 122 9.83 17.78 5.70
C GLU A 122 9.81 16.60 6.67
N GLU A 123 9.57 16.83 7.98
CA GLU A 123 9.44 15.74 8.96
C GLU A 123 8.15 14.95 8.77
N ALA A 124 7.05 15.64 8.46
CA ALA A 124 5.78 14.98 8.15
C ALA A 124 5.89 14.10 6.92
N GLU A 125 6.53 14.61 5.89
CA GLU A 125 6.79 13.90 4.65
C GLU A 125 7.71 12.70 4.92
N ALA A 126 8.78 12.87 5.68
CA ALA A 126 9.69 11.79 6.06
C ALA A 126 8.99 10.68 6.85
N ALA A 127 8.08 11.03 7.77
CA ALA A 127 7.29 10.07 8.53
C ALA A 127 6.34 9.27 7.62
N TYR A 128 5.69 9.93 6.67
CA TYR A 128 4.84 9.28 5.68
C TYR A 128 5.64 8.34 4.77
N GLN A 129 6.79 8.80 4.27
CA GLN A 129 7.70 7.97 3.48
C GLN A 129 8.17 6.74 4.25
N THR A 130 8.49 6.90 5.53
CA THR A 130 8.83 5.78 6.40
C THR A 130 7.69 4.75 6.45
N THR A 131 6.44 5.20 6.54
CA THR A 131 5.28 4.29 6.56
C THR A 131 5.15 3.51 5.24
N ILE A 132 5.33 4.18 4.10
CA ILE A 132 5.33 3.52 2.79
C ILE A 132 6.44 2.49 2.71
N ARG A 133 7.68 2.87 3.07
CA ARG A 133 8.84 1.99 3.06
C ARG A 133 8.65 0.75 3.96
N VAL A 134 8.02 0.93 5.12
CA VAL A 134 7.65 -0.18 6.02
C VAL A 134 6.66 -1.15 5.33
N ARG A 135 5.64 -0.64 4.65
CA ARG A 135 4.70 -1.48 3.90
C ARG A 135 5.37 -2.23 2.76
N GLU A 136 6.25 -1.56 2.02
CA GLU A 136 7.04 -2.21 0.96
C GLU A 136 7.95 -3.31 1.52
N ALA A 137 8.62 -3.06 2.64
CA ALA A 137 9.45 -4.04 3.32
C ALA A 137 8.64 -5.26 3.78
N LEU A 138 7.45 -5.06 4.35
CA LEU A 138 6.53 -6.14 4.73
C LEU A 138 6.08 -6.95 3.52
N THR A 139 5.78 -6.30 2.40
CA THR A 139 5.40 -6.98 1.16
C THR A 139 6.56 -7.82 0.61
N ALA A 140 7.77 -7.25 0.58
CA ALA A 140 8.97 -7.96 0.14
C ALA A 140 9.31 -9.13 1.07
N LEU A 141 9.12 -8.97 2.38
CA LEU A 141 9.29 -10.02 3.37
C LEU A 141 8.29 -11.18 3.15
N ALA A 142 7.02 -10.84 2.94
CA ALA A 142 5.98 -11.84 2.67
C ALA A 142 6.28 -12.64 1.40
N GLU A 143 6.71 -11.95 0.34
CA GLU A 143 7.11 -12.61 -0.91
C GLU A 143 8.33 -13.52 -0.71
N LEU A 144 9.36 -13.07 0.00
CA LEU A 144 10.55 -13.87 0.29
C LEU A 144 10.20 -15.14 1.06
N TYR A 145 9.38 -15.03 2.12
CA TYR A 145 8.94 -16.20 2.89
C TYR A 145 8.06 -17.12 2.06
N HIS A 146 7.22 -16.56 1.19
CA HIS A 146 6.41 -17.34 0.26
C HIS A 146 7.28 -18.14 -0.69
N GLN A 147 8.28 -17.55 -1.31
CA GLN A 147 9.22 -18.24 -2.17
C GLN A 147 9.99 -19.33 -1.42
N ARG A 148 10.42 -19.08 -0.18
CA ARG A 148 11.09 -20.11 0.65
C ARG A 148 10.19 -21.31 0.92
N LEU A 149 8.89 -21.11 1.13
CA LEU A 149 7.94 -22.21 1.27
C LEU A 149 7.82 -23.01 -0.03
N LEU A 150 7.68 -22.35 -1.17
CA LEU A 150 7.48 -23.00 -2.47
C LEU A 150 8.68 -23.84 -2.91
N VAL A 151 9.90 -23.44 -2.56
CA VAL A 151 11.12 -24.21 -2.87
C VAL A 151 11.42 -25.33 -1.87
N ASN A 152 10.58 -25.47 -0.83
CA ASN A 152 10.71 -26.52 0.18
C ASN A 152 9.50 -27.48 0.14
N PRO A 153 9.51 -28.49 -0.77
CA PRO A 153 8.34 -29.34 -1.01
C PRO A 153 7.93 -30.19 0.20
N GLU A 154 8.86 -30.54 1.08
CA GLU A 154 8.56 -31.34 2.27
C GLU A 154 7.73 -30.52 3.27
N VAL A 155 8.15 -29.27 3.55
CA VAL A 155 7.43 -28.37 4.43
C VAL A 155 6.10 -27.98 3.82
N LEU A 156 6.05 -27.72 2.52
CA LEU A 156 4.81 -27.40 1.81
C LEU A 156 3.79 -28.54 1.93
N ALA A 157 4.20 -29.79 1.65
CA ALA A 157 3.34 -30.96 1.75
C ALA A 157 2.86 -31.18 3.19
N TRP A 158 3.76 -31.04 4.16
CA TRP A 158 3.39 -31.13 5.58
C TRP A 158 2.36 -30.07 5.96
N PHE A 159 2.56 -28.83 5.54
CA PHE A 159 1.65 -27.71 5.82
C PHE A 159 0.26 -27.96 5.22
N GLN A 160 0.21 -28.36 3.95
CA GLN A 160 -1.03 -28.67 3.24
C GLN A 160 -1.80 -29.79 3.92
N LYS A 161 -1.10 -30.87 4.29
CA LYS A 161 -1.70 -32.02 4.98
C LYS A 161 -2.24 -31.64 6.38
N LYS A 162 -1.47 -30.83 7.10
CA LYS A 162 -1.81 -30.46 8.49
C LYS A 162 -3.01 -29.52 8.57
N TYR A 163 -3.09 -28.54 7.66
CA TYR A 163 -4.09 -27.49 7.70
C TYR A 163 -5.19 -27.62 6.64
N GLY A 164 -5.09 -28.57 5.72
CA GLY A 164 -6.07 -28.77 4.65
C GLY A 164 -6.12 -27.62 3.63
N ILE A 165 -5.01 -26.90 3.44
CA ILE A 165 -4.95 -25.69 2.62
C ILE A 165 -4.28 -26.03 1.30
N GLY A 166 -4.98 -25.78 0.17
CA GLY A 166 -4.46 -26.01 -1.17
C GLY A 166 -3.57 -24.87 -1.71
N ASP A 167 -2.89 -25.16 -2.83
CA ASP A 167 -1.93 -24.25 -3.48
C ASP A 167 -2.53 -22.88 -3.80
N GLU A 168 -3.79 -22.83 -4.25
CA GLU A 168 -4.48 -21.58 -4.56
C GLU A 168 -4.56 -20.66 -3.34
N THR A 169 -4.90 -21.23 -2.19
CA THR A 169 -5.01 -20.46 -0.94
C THR A 169 -3.63 -20.02 -0.45
N ILE A 170 -2.63 -20.90 -0.54
CA ILE A 170 -1.23 -20.60 -0.17
C ILE A 170 -0.71 -19.43 -1.01
N SER A 171 -0.94 -19.47 -2.32
CA SER A 171 -0.51 -18.43 -3.25
C SER A 171 -1.25 -17.12 -3.04
N ARG A 172 -2.57 -17.16 -2.86
CA ARG A 172 -3.42 -15.98 -2.65
C ARG A 172 -3.09 -15.24 -1.35
N LEU A 173 -2.87 -15.99 -0.27
CA LEU A 173 -2.58 -15.43 1.06
C LEU A 173 -1.08 -15.20 1.29
N LYS A 174 -0.22 -15.50 0.30
CA LYS A 174 1.24 -15.39 0.44
C LYS A 174 1.75 -16.09 1.70
N ILE A 175 1.19 -17.28 2.00
CA ILE A 175 1.68 -18.08 3.13
C ILE A 175 3.12 -18.46 2.86
N GLY A 176 3.99 -18.27 3.85
CA GLY A 176 5.43 -18.42 3.69
C GLY A 176 6.10 -19.19 4.81
N LEU A 177 7.36 -19.54 4.60
CA LEU A 177 8.22 -20.19 5.57
C LEU A 177 9.22 -19.18 6.13
N ALA A 178 9.07 -18.87 7.42
CA ALA A 178 10.08 -18.15 8.17
C ALA A 178 11.09 -19.17 8.70
N ASP A 179 12.29 -19.12 8.19
CA ASP A 179 13.40 -19.94 8.61
C ASP A 179 14.65 -19.09 8.93
N ASP A 180 15.60 -19.66 9.63
CA ASP A 180 16.87 -19.02 9.97
C ASP A 180 17.97 -19.31 8.90
N GLY A 181 17.53 -19.56 7.65
CA GLY A 181 18.43 -19.89 6.55
C GLY A 181 19.41 -18.77 6.17
N GLU A 182 20.55 -19.15 5.67
CA GLU A 182 21.51 -18.23 5.07
C GLU A 182 21.27 -18.06 3.55
N PRO A 183 21.39 -16.85 2.99
CA PRO A 183 21.64 -15.58 3.69
C PRO A 183 20.47 -15.16 4.56
N SER A 184 20.75 -14.41 5.63
CA SER A 184 19.69 -13.93 6.53
C SER A 184 18.67 -13.09 5.77
N VAL A 185 17.40 -13.16 6.19
CA VAL A 185 16.30 -12.44 5.55
C VAL A 185 16.57 -10.93 5.49
N ALA A 186 17.11 -10.36 6.56
CA ALA A 186 17.48 -8.95 6.60
C ALA A 186 18.48 -8.60 5.49
N ARG A 187 19.52 -9.40 5.32
CA ARG A 187 20.54 -9.19 4.29
C ARG A 187 19.95 -9.27 2.88
N VAL A 188 19.10 -10.27 2.62
CA VAL A 188 18.43 -10.40 1.32
C VAL A 188 17.58 -9.16 1.00
N LEU A 189 16.88 -8.61 2.00
CA LEU A 189 16.05 -7.42 1.80
C LEU A 189 16.88 -6.13 1.66
N MET A 190 18.04 -6.05 2.31
CA MET A 190 18.95 -4.91 2.18
C MET A 190 19.69 -4.90 0.85
N ASP A 191 20.15 -6.05 0.39
CA ASP A 191 20.93 -6.21 -0.85
C ASP A 191 20.00 -6.35 -2.10
N GLY A 192 18.71 -6.58 -1.88
CA GLY A 192 17.72 -6.83 -2.93
C GLY A 192 17.22 -5.54 -3.63
N PRO A 193 16.29 -5.68 -4.56
CA PRO A 193 15.76 -4.55 -5.36
C PRO A 193 15.13 -3.42 -4.53
N GLY A 194 14.60 -3.75 -3.35
CA GLY A 194 14.03 -2.78 -2.42
C GLY A 194 15.07 -1.93 -1.71
N ALA A 195 16.33 -2.40 -1.61
CA ALA A 195 17.44 -1.74 -0.94
C ALA A 195 17.02 -1.15 0.43
N PHE A 196 16.34 -1.97 1.26
CA PHE A 196 15.82 -1.52 2.55
C PHE A 196 16.96 -1.28 3.54
N THR A 197 16.82 -0.24 4.34
CA THR A 197 17.75 0.02 5.44
C THR A 197 17.36 -0.79 6.69
N MET A 198 18.31 -1.04 7.59
CA MET A 198 18.04 -1.72 8.85
C MET A 198 16.99 -0.95 9.68
N ARG A 199 16.97 0.38 9.60
CA ARG A 199 15.97 1.21 10.27
C ARG A 199 14.56 0.94 9.75
N GLU A 200 14.37 0.82 8.43
CA GLU A 200 13.09 0.50 7.80
C GLU A 200 12.64 -0.92 8.17
N LEU A 201 13.56 -1.89 8.15
CA LEU A 201 13.27 -3.27 8.54
C LEU A 201 12.86 -3.36 10.02
N THR A 202 13.58 -2.70 10.92
CA THR A 202 13.23 -2.66 12.34
C THR A 202 11.87 -2.00 12.59
N ALA A 203 11.52 -0.97 11.81
CA ALA A 203 10.23 -0.30 11.90
C ALA A 203 9.04 -1.21 11.52
N THR A 204 9.26 -2.31 10.79
CA THR A 204 8.23 -3.33 10.52
C THR A 204 7.82 -4.12 11.75
N SER A 205 8.58 -4.07 12.84
CA SER A 205 8.50 -4.94 14.02
C SER A 205 8.73 -6.44 13.74
N ALA A 206 9.05 -6.81 12.51
CA ALA A 206 9.42 -8.17 12.12
C ALA A 206 10.89 -8.47 12.42
N PHE A 207 11.69 -7.43 12.58
CA PHE A 207 13.12 -7.53 12.91
C PHE A 207 13.41 -6.87 14.25
N ARG A 208 14.29 -7.50 15.02
CA ARG A 208 14.80 -6.92 16.27
C ARG A 208 16.28 -6.59 16.08
N PRO A 209 16.74 -5.40 16.45
CA PRO A 209 18.17 -5.11 16.43
C PRO A 209 18.86 -6.07 17.40
N THR A 210 19.90 -6.73 16.95
CA THR A 210 20.78 -7.51 17.82
C THR A 210 21.84 -6.55 18.39
N ALA A 211 22.26 -6.78 19.63
CA ALA A 211 23.22 -5.91 20.34
C ALA A 211 24.62 -5.83 19.68
N GLN A 212 24.78 -6.35 18.47
CA GLN A 212 26.04 -6.41 17.71
C GLN A 212 26.01 -5.65 16.37
N ASP A 213 24.91 -4.94 16.05
CA ASP A 213 24.78 -4.13 14.83
C ASP A 213 24.83 -2.62 15.12
#